data_eb2d9d7c4b9392989c483113566e0465
#
_entry.id   eb2d9d7c4b9392989c483113566e0465
#
_cell.length_a   1.000
_cell.length_b   1.000
_cell.length_c   1.000
_cell.angle_alpha   90.00
_cell.angle_beta   90.00
_cell.angle_gamma   90.00
#
_symmetry.space_group_name_H-M   'P 1'
#
loop_
_entity.id
_entity.type
_entity.pdbx_description
1 polymer ?
#
loop_
_entity_poly.entity_id
_entity_poly.type
_entity_poly.pdbx_seq_one_letter_code
_entity_poly.pdbx_strand_id
1 'polypeptide(L)'
;AAIASIAVHELGHILFGRIVRRKADWLAIGPLIIYRDGKILFRWKHKYFGGAVFLYGEAITNKEAYRKEKIKAAVSLLGGPVTSFLSGFGFLYAGQNNEYAFYFGIFSILIGTGTLLFTDGLPAILIFTNSLYAYYYFLSVELMTSKEEKQFDFLLKELRGELQKVKADSIEKISLTCLGALYFYLYCSQINFNMTSREGVKIHQYILNEIKHKGLGIFKNKQKRSVLTAIVYLEEMNLLMEGNAEAAETLYAKLADADDRRLYELKRDA
;
A
#
# COMPACT_ATOMS: atom_id res chain seq x y z
N ALA A 1 -9.70 7.02 26.86
CA ALA A 1 -10.57 7.44 25.73
C ALA A 1 -9.90 7.16 24.38
N ALA A 2 -8.73 7.76 24.06
CA ALA A 2 -8.11 7.69 22.72
C ALA A 2 -7.87 6.25 22.20
N ILE A 3 -7.23 5.38 22.97
CA ILE A 3 -6.98 3.97 22.56
C ILE A 3 -8.29 3.21 22.33
N ALA A 4 -9.31 3.45 23.18
CA ALA A 4 -10.62 2.83 23.01
C ALA A 4 -11.32 3.32 21.73
N SER A 5 -11.17 4.60 21.39
CA SER A 5 -11.71 5.16 20.14
C SER A 5 -11.00 4.57 18.90
N ILE A 6 -9.67 4.39 18.97
CA ILE A 6 -8.92 3.68 17.92
C ILE A 6 -9.43 2.23 17.80
N ALA A 7 -9.61 1.52 18.92
CA ALA A 7 -10.10 0.15 18.90
C ALA A 7 -11.48 0.05 18.23
N VAL A 8 -12.42 0.93 18.56
CA VAL A 8 -13.75 0.98 17.95
C VAL A 8 -13.67 1.28 16.46
N HIS A 9 -12.77 2.18 16.05
CA HIS A 9 -12.51 2.47 14.63
C HIS A 9 -12.05 1.24 13.86
N GLU A 10 -11.01 0.56 14.35
CA GLU A 10 -10.45 -0.63 13.69
C GLU A 10 -11.44 -1.81 13.67
N LEU A 11 -12.20 -1.99 14.74
CA LEU A 11 -13.30 -2.96 14.79
C LEU A 11 -14.40 -2.63 13.76
N GLY A 12 -14.63 -1.35 13.48
CA GLY A 12 -15.51 -0.91 12.40
C GLY A 12 -15.09 -1.46 11.03
N HIS A 13 -13.81 -1.38 10.68
CA HIS A 13 -13.28 -1.98 9.46
C HIS A 13 -13.53 -3.48 9.40
N ILE A 14 -13.32 -4.19 10.53
CA ILE A 14 -13.56 -5.65 10.61
C ILE A 14 -15.06 -5.96 10.45
N LEU A 15 -15.93 -5.21 11.10
CA LEU A 15 -17.38 -5.41 11.04
C LEU A 15 -17.89 -5.24 9.60
N PHE A 16 -17.58 -4.11 8.97
CA PHE A 16 -17.98 -3.83 7.60
C PHE A 16 -17.28 -4.76 6.61
N GLY A 17 -16.03 -5.13 6.86
CA GLY A 17 -15.31 -6.15 6.09
C GLY A 17 -16.04 -7.50 6.12
N ARG A 18 -16.48 -7.97 7.29
CA ARG A 18 -17.25 -9.21 7.43
C ARG A 18 -18.59 -9.16 6.70
N ILE A 19 -19.31 -8.03 6.75
CA ILE A 19 -20.58 -7.84 6.02
C ILE A 19 -20.36 -8.07 4.52
N VAL A 20 -19.24 -7.60 3.97
CA VAL A 20 -18.89 -7.78 2.55
C VAL A 20 -18.00 -8.99 2.28
N ARG A 21 -17.87 -9.93 3.23
CA ARG A 21 -17.12 -11.20 3.14
C ARG A 21 -15.60 -11.02 2.93
N ARG A 22 -15.02 -9.94 3.45
CA ARG A 22 -13.57 -9.81 3.58
C ARG A 22 -13.10 -10.39 4.92
N LYS A 23 -11.87 -10.89 4.95
CA LYS A 23 -11.27 -11.53 6.12
C LYS A 23 -10.20 -10.63 6.71
N ALA A 24 -10.15 -10.54 8.05
CA ALA A 24 -9.05 -9.87 8.73
C ALA A 24 -7.88 -10.85 8.90
N ASP A 25 -6.69 -10.40 8.54
CA ASP A 25 -5.45 -11.15 8.69
C ASP A 25 -4.73 -10.77 10.00
N TRP A 26 -4.68 -9.48 10.28
CA TRP A 26 -4.20 -8.95 11.55
C TRP A 26 -4.86 -7.62 11.90
N LEU A 27 -4.81 -7.29 13.18
CA LEU A 27 -5.32 -6.07 13.80
C LEU A 27 -4.25 -5.49 14.73
N ALA A 28 -3.97 -4.21 14.62
CA ALA A 28 -3.11 -3.48 15.55
C ALA A 28 -3.91 -2.38 16.29
N ILE A 29 -3.78 -2.31 17.60
CA ILE A 29 -4.39 -1.28 18.46
C ILE A 29 -3.36 -0.86 19.51
N GLY A 30 -2.84 0.37 19.41
CA GLY A 30 -1.74 0.78 20.28
C GLY A 30 -0.57 -0.18 20.20
N PRO A 31 -0.07 -0.70 21.33
CA PRO A 31 1.07 -1.62 21.35
C PRO A 31 0.70 -3.06 20.97
N LEU A 32 -0.58 -3.38 20.81
CA LEU A 32 -1.09 -4.73 20.61
C LEU A 32 -1.25 -5.05 19.14
N ILE A 33 -0.72 -6.18 18.68
CA ILE A 33 -0.93 -6.73 17.34
C ILE A 33 -1.50 -8.13 17.48
N ILE A 34 -2.67 -8.37 16.91
CA ILE A 34 -3.41 -9.63 16.96
C ILE A 34 -3.46 -10.20 15.55
N TYR A 35 -2.92 -11.39 15.36
CA TYR A 35 -2.95 -12.10 14.08
C TYR A 35 -4.13 -13.07 14.01
N ARG A 36 -4.51 -13.43 12.81
CA ARG A 36 -5.61 -14.37 12.53
C ARG A 36 -5.41 -15.75 13.14
N ASP A 37 -4.17 -16.23 13.21
CA ASP A 37 -3.77 -17.50 13.82
C ASP A 37 -3.85 -17.51 15.35
N GLY A 38 -4.28 -16.40 15.95
CA GLY A 38 -4.35 -16.23 17.41
C GLY A 38 -3.06 -15.73 18.03
N LYS A 39 -1.98 -15.55 17.25
CA LYS A 39 -0.74 -14.97 17.77
C LYS A 39 -0.93 -13.53 18.18
N ILE A 40 -0.50 -13.20 19.40
CA ILE A 40 -0.56 -11.85 19.94
C ILE A 40 0.88 -11.36 20.18
N LEU A 41 1.19 -10.18 19.64
CA LEU A 41 2.46 -9.50 19.87
C LEU A 41 2.22 -8.19 20.61
N PHE A 42 3.06 -7.90 21.58
CA PHE A 42 3.08 -6.66 22.32
C PHE A 42 4.35 -5.87 22.01
N ARG A 43 4.23 -4.73 21.32
CA ARG A 43 5.36 -3.88 20.93
C ARG A 43 5.02 -2.41 21.07
N TRP A 44 5.75 -1.66 21.90
CA TRP A 44 5.57 -0.23 22.09
C TRP A 44 5.99 0.62 20.89
N LYS A 45 6.93 0.14 20.09
CA LYS A 45 7.47 0.86 18.93
C LYS A 45 7.18 0.07 17.66
N HIS A 46 6.10 0.41 17.00
CA HIS A 46 5.80 -0.07 15.65
C HIS A 46 5.00 0.97 14.85
N LYS A 47 5.09 0.91 13.53
CA LYS A 47 4.48 1.88 12.62
C LYS A 47 2.94 1.93 12.66
N TYR A 48 2.30 0.93 13.23
CA TYR A 48 0.84 0.81 13.34
C TYR A 48 0.30 1.16 14.73
N PHE A 49 1.07 1.84 15.57
CA PHE A 49 0.66 2.18 16.93
C PHE A 49 -0.65 2.98 16.99
N GLY A 50 -0.92 3.81 15.99
CA GLY A 50 -2.16 4.58 15.87
C GLY A 50 -3.40 3.76 15.46
N GLY A 51 -3.28 2.45 15.31
CA GLY A 51 -4.32 1.56 14.80
C GLY A 51 -4.09 1.19 13.34
N ALA A 52 -4.37 -0.05 12.98
CA ALA A 52 -4.48 -0.54 11.62
C ALA A 52 -5.12 -1.93 11.60
N VAL A 53 -5.88 -2.22 10.57
CA VAL A 53 -6.35 -3.57 10.29
C VAL A 53 -6.03 -3.94 8.84
N PHE A 54 -5.57 -5.16 8.64
CA PHE A 54 -5.33 -5.68 7.32
C PHE A 54 -6.45 -6.62 6.90
N LEU A 55 -7.17 -6.23 5.84
CA LEU A 55 -8.32 -6.95 5.31
C LEU A 55 -8.04 -7.39 3.87
N TYR A 56 -8.34 -8.65 3.58
CA TYR A 56 -8.26 -9.19 2.24
C TYR A 56 -9.56 -9.87 1.81
N GLY A 57 -9.82 -9.92 0.51
CA GLY A 57 -10.98 -10.51 -0.10
C GLY A 57 -10.67 -11.82 -0.82
N GLU A 58 -11.54 -12.15 -1.78
CA GLU A 58 -11.35 -13.25 -2.71
C GLU A 58 -10.28 -12.93 -3.74
N ALA A 59 -9.71 -13.95 -4.38
CA ALA A 59 -8.74 -13.77 -5.45
C ALA A 59 -9.37 -13.05 -6.65
N ILE A 60 -8.64 -12.10 -7.22
CA ILE A 60 -9.09 -11.30 -8.36
C ILE A 60 -8.55 -11.92 -9.65
N THR A 61 -9.34 -12.80 -10.26
CA THR A 61 -8.95 -13.55 -11.47
C THR A 61 -9.52 -12.97 -12.77
N ASN A 62 -10.47 -12.05 -12.68
CA ASN A 62 -11.15 -11.45 -13.83
C ASN A 62 -11.77 -10.08 -13.50
N LYS A 63 -12.30 -9.39 -14.53
CA LYS A 63 -12.90 -8.05 -14.40
C LYS A 63 -14.13 -8.01 -13.47
N GLU A 64 -14.91 -9.08 -13.43
CA GLU A 64 -16.12 -9.13 -12.58
C GLU A 64 -15.71 -9.24 -11.10
N ALA A 65 -14.78 -10.15 -10.77
CA ALA A 65 -14.20 -10.26 -9.44
C ALA A 65 -13.55 -8.93 -9.01
N TYR A 66 -12.81 -8.28 -9.91
CA TYR A 66 -12.22 -6.97 -9.65
C TYR A 66 -13.25 -5.88 -9.31
N ARG A 67 -14.35 -5.80 -10.08
CA ARG A 67 -15.43 -4.82 -9.79
C ARG A 67 -16.08 -5.08 -8.42
N LYS A 68 -16.36 -6.35 -8.11
CA LYS A 68 -16.92 -6.75 -6.80
C LYS A 68 -15.97 -6.39 -5.66
N GLU A 69 -14.67 -6.71 -5.80
CA GLU A 69 -13.69 -6.43 -4.77
C GLU A 69 -13.44 -4.92 -4.57
N LYS A 70 -13.56 -4.07 -5.59
CA LYS A 70 -13.54 -2.61 -5.44
C LYS A 70 -14.61 -2.12 -4.47
N ILE A 71 -15.85 -2.59 -4.63
CA ILE A 71 -16.97 -2.22 -3.76
C ILE A 71 -16.72 -2.73 -2.34
N LYS A 72 -16.34 -4.01 -2.20
CA LYS A 72 -16.06 -4.62 -0.89
C LYS A 72 -14.91 -3.90 -0.16
N ALA A 73 -13.86 -3.53 -0.89
CA ALA A 73 -12.72 -2.78 -0.34
C ALA A 73 -13.15 -1.40 0.17
N ALA A 74 -13.90 -0.65 -0.64
CA ALA A 74 -14.38 0.68 -0.25
C ALA A 74 -15.33 0.62 0.97
N VAL A 75 -16.26 -0.33 0.98
CA VAL A 75 -17.17 -0.54 2.14
C VAL A 75 -16.36 -0.85 3.41
N SER A 76 -15.37 -1.74 3.32
CA SER A 76 -14.54 -2.05 4.50
C SER A 76 -13.65 -0.87 4.92
N LEU A 77 -13.12 -0.08 3.98
CA LEU A 77 -12.34 1.14 4.29
C LEU A 77 -13.21 2.20 4.99
N LEU A 78 -14.45 2.37 4.55
CA LEU A 78 -15.37 3.33 5.17
C LEU A 78 -15.95 2.84 6.52
N GLY A 79 -15.83 1.55 6.84
CA GLY A 79 -16.35 0.96 8.07
C GLY A 79 -15.78 1.58 9.33
N GLY A 80 -14.48 1.90 9.36
CA GLY A 80 -13.84 2.57 10.49
C GLY A 80 -14.41 3.97 10.75
N PRO A 81 -14.35 4.90 9.79
CA PRO A 81 -14.94 6.23 9.93
C PRO A 81 -16.41 6.21 10.32
N VAL A 82 -17.23 5.39 9.65
CA VAL A 82 -18.69 5.28 9.97
C VAL A 82 -18.91 4.84 11.41
N THR A 83 -18.21 3.81 11.86
CA THR A 83 -18.32 3.30 13.25
C THR A 83 -17.84 4.35 14.24
N SER A 84 -16.77 5.09 13.91
CA SER A 84 -16.28 6.19 14.75
C SER A 84 -17.30 7.33 14.89
N PHE A 85 -17.98 7.71 13.82
CA PHE A 85 -19.05 8.72 13.90
C PHE A 85 -20.25 8.21 14.69
N LEU A 86 -20.73 6.99 14.41
CA LEU A 86 -21.88 6.43 15.14
C LEU A 86 -21.61 6.31 16.64
N SER A 87 -20.45 5.77 17.03
CA SER A 87 -20.05 5.69 18.43
C SER A 87 -19.81 7.07 19.02
N GLY A 88 -19.13 7.97 18.29
CA GLY A 88 -18.85 9.32 18.73
C GLY A 88 -20.11 10.11 19.06
N PHE A 89 -21.06 10.20 18.16
CA PHE A 89 -22.34 10.87 18.38
C PHE A 89 -23.17 10.19 19.46
N GLY A 90 -23.21 8.83 19.46
CA GLY A 90 -23.92 8.06 20.49
C GLY A 90 -23.41 8.35 21.90
N PHE A 91 -22.08 8.39 22.09
CA PHE A 91 -21.48 8.67 23.38
C PHE A 91 -21.59 10.17 23.79
N LEU A 92 -21.56 11.11 22.85
CA LEU A 92 -21.84 12.53 23.17
C LEU A 92 -23.27 12.71 23.62
N TYR A 93 -24.22 12.02 22.97
CA TYR A 93 -25.63 12.14 23.36
C TYR A 93 -25.92 11.44 24.69
N ALA A 94 -25.47 10.21 24.90
CA ALA A 94 -25.73 9.44 26.12
C ALA A 94 -24.82 9.85 27.29
N GLY A 95 -23.69 10.47 27.04
CA GLY A 95 -22.65 10.76 28.03
C GLY A 95 -22.64 12.17 28.56
N GLN A 96 -23.73 12.94 28.44
CA GLN A 96 -23.76 14.34 28.83
C GLN A 96 -23.34 14.60 30.30
N ASN A 97 -23.53 13.64 31.20
CA ASN A 97 -23.14 13.69 32.59
C ASN A 97 -21.90 12.85 32.94
N ASN A 98 -21.16 12.35 31.95
CA ASN A 98 -20.00 11.49 32.14
C ASN A 98 -18.82 11.98 31.30
N GLU A 99 -17.81 12.56 31.94
CA GLU A 99 -16.63 13.11 31.25
C GLU A 99 -15.91 12.09 30.38
N TYR A 100 -15.79 10.83 30.83
CA TYR A 100 -15.12 9.78 30.07
C TYR A 100 -15.87 9.46 28.78
N ALA A 101 -17.20 9.39 28.84
CA ALA A 101 -18.05 9.18 27.66
C ALA A 101 -17.97 10.38 26.71
N PHE A 102 -17.96 11.59 27.25
CA PHE A 102 -17.82 12.82 26.47
C PHE A 102 -16.47 12.85 25.71
N TYR A 103 -15.34 12.62 26.39
CA TYR A 103 -14.04 12.57 25.76
C TYR A 103 -13.93 11.43 24.75
N PHE A 104 -14.48 10.25 25.03
CA PHE A 104 -14.53 9.16 24.06
C PHE A 104 -15.29 9.59 22.80
N GLY A 105 -16.43 10.25 22.95
CA GLY A 105 -17.21 10.76 21.83
C GLY A 105 -16.43 11.73 20.95
N ILE A 106 -15.76 12.72 21.56
CA ILE A 106 -14.91 13.68 20.85
C ILE A 106 -13.78 12.98 20.12
N PHE A 107 -12.99 12.11 20.76
CA PHE A 107 -11.89 11.40 20.14
C PHE A 107 -12.36 10.51 18.97
N SER A 108 -13.52 9.85 19.12
CA SER A 108 -14.08 9.02 18.04
C SER A 108 -14.44 9.87 16.82
N ILE A 109 -15.05 11.04 16.98
CA ILE A 109 -15.38 11.96 15.88
C ILE A 109 -14.09 12.49 15.22
N LEU A 110 -13.07 12.88 16.00
CA LEU A 110 -11.81 13.37 15.48
C LEU A 110 -11.08 12.28 14.67
N ILE A 111 -11.03 11.05 15.16
CA ILE A 111 -10.46 9.91 14.45
C ILE A 111 -11.25 9.66 13.16
N GLY A 112 -12.58 9.56 13.23
CA GLY A 112 -13.43 9.33 12.06
C GLY A 112 -13.26 10.42 11.00
N THR A 113 -13.17 11.69 11.39
CA THR A 113 -12.93 12.80 10.46
C THR A 113 -11.54 12.73 9.84
N GLY A 114 -10.51 12.56 10.66
CA GLY A 114 -9.13 12.49 10.18
C GLY A 114 -8.90 11.32 9.23
N THR A 115 -9.41 10.12 9.57
CA THR A 115 -9.22 8.94 8.72
C THR A 115 -10.07 9.01 7.46
N LEU A 116 -11.28 9.57 7.51
CA LEU A 116 -12.10 9.78 6.33
C LEU A 116 -11.41 10.72 5.31
N LEU A 117 -10.75 11.76 5.79
CA LEU A 117 -10.09 12.74 4.91
C LEU A 117 -8.72 12.26 4.37
N PHE A 118 -7.95 11.51 5.16
CA PHE A 118 -6.54 11.28 4.84
C PHE A 118 -6.15 9.82 4.62
N THR A 119 -6.74 8.86 5.34
CA THR A 119 -6.27 7.47 5.33
C THR A 119 -7.25 6.46 4.76
N ASP A 120 -8.53 6.54 5.09
CA ASP A 120 -9.53 5.53 4.69
C ASP A 120 -10.43 6.01 3.56
N GLY A 121 -10.91 7.25 3.65
CA GLY A 121 -11.80 7.82 2.64
C GLY A 121 -11.08 8.11 1.33
N LEU A 122 -9.86 8.65 1.38
CA LEU A 122 -9.08 8.91 0.17
C LEU A 122 -8.78 7.63 -0.62
N PRO A 123 -8.24 6.53 -0.03
CA PRO A 123 -8.13 5.24 -0.70
C PRO A 123 -9.45 4.70 -1.25
N ALA A 124 -10.55 4.83 -0.49
CA ALA A 124 -11.86 4.38 -0.96
C ALA A 124 -12.30 5.10 -2.25
N ILE A 125 -12.03 6.40 -2.36
CA ILE A 125 -12.30 7.18 -3.58
C ILE A 125 -11.34 6.79 -4.70
N LEU A 126 -10.03 6.70 -4.40
CA LEU A 126 -9.00 6.42 -5.40
C LEU A 126 -9.17 5.04 -6.05
N ILE A 127 -9.69 4.04 -5.34
CA ILE A 127 -10.03 2.72 -5.90
C ILE A 127 -11.03 2.84 -7.06
N PHE A 128 -11.91 3.84 -7.08
CA PHE A 128 -12.87 4.05 -8.17
C PHE A 128 -12.39 5.03 -9.23
N THR A 129 -11.63 6.03 -8.86
CA THR A 129 -11.28 7.16 -9.73
C THR A 129 -9.91 7.03 -10.39
N ASN A 130 -9.03 6.16 -9.87
CA ASN A 130 -7.67 5.99 -10.38
C ASN A 130 -7.35 4.50 -10.59
N SER A 131 -7.33 4.06 -11.85
CA SER A 131 -7.07 2.66 -12.20
C SER A 131 -5.70 2.17 -11.74
N LEU A 132 -4.64 3.00 -11.90
CA LEU A 132 -3.29 2.66 -11.43
C LEU A 132 -3.27 2.43 -9.93
N TYR A 133 -3.92 3.31 -9.16
CA TYR A 133 -4.03 3.15 -7.72
C TYR A 133 -4.78 1.88 -7.34
N ALA A 134 -5.89 1.59 -8.01
CA ALA A 134 -6.71 0.43 -7.70
C ALA A 134 -5.95 -0.89 -7.94
N TYR A 135 -5.26 -1.05 -9.07
CA TYR A 135 -4.46 -2.24 -9.33
C TYR A 135 -3.26 -2.36 -8.38
N TYR A 136 -2.57 -1.25 -8.11
CA TYR A 136 -1.52 -1.18 -7.11
C TYR A 136 -2.01 -1.60 -5.73
N TYR A 137 -3.16 -1.08 -5.28
CA TYR A 137 -3.78 -1.42 -4.01
C TYR A 137 -4.06 -2.94 -3.91
N PHE A 138 -4.72 -3.52 -4.90
CA PHE A 138 -5.05 -4.94 -4.87
C PHE A 138 -3.83 -5.85 -4.99
N LEU A 139 -2.81 -5.48 -5.78
CA LEU A 139 -1.54 -6.21 -5.80
C LEU A 139 -0.84 -6.17 -4.44
N SER A 140 -0.81 -5.02 -3.78
CA SER A 140 -0.22 -4.91 -2.44
C SER A 140 -0.98 -5.74 -1.41
N VAL A 141 -2.31 -5.77 -1.49
CA VAL A 141 -3.15 -6.63 -0.63
C VAL A 141 -2.86 -8.11 -0.89
N GLU A 142 -2.82 -8.55 -2.14
CA GLU A 142 -2.53 -9.94 -2.49
C GLU A 142 -1.13 -10.36 -2.04
N LEU A 143 -0.13 -9.48 -2.22
CA LEU A 143 1.24 -9.73 -1.78
C LEU A 143 1.36 -9.89 -0.25
N MET A 144 0.63 -9.06 0.51
CA MET A 144 0.70 -9.03 1.97
C MET A 144 -0.19 -10.08 2.65
N THR A 145 -1.04 -10.81 1.91
CA THR A 145 -1.90 -11.82 2.52
C THR A 145 -1.09 -13.00 3.02
N SER A 146 -1.59 -13.67 4.05
CA SER A 146 -1.06 -14.94 4.55
C SER A 146 -1.50 -16.18 3.74
N LYS A 147 -2.13 -15.99 2.57
CA LYS A 147 -2.52 -17.09 1.68
C LYS A 147 -1.30 -17.84 1.16
N GLU A 148 -1.39 -19.18 1.11
CA GLU A 148 -0.34 -20.02 0.55
C GLU A 148 -0.19 -19.81 -0.96
N GLU A 149 -1.32 -19.74 -1.69
CA GLU A 149 -1.36 -19.47 -3.12
C GLU A 149 -1.76 -18.01 -3.38
N LYS A 150 -0.92 -17.31 -4.13
CA LYS A 150 -1.14 -15.92 -4.57
C LYS A 150 -1.44 -15.88 -6.05
N GLN A 151 -2.43 -15.08 -6.44
CA GLN A 151 -2.86 -14.97 -7.83
C GLN A 151 -2.66 -13.56 -8.34
N PHE A 152 -1.60 -13.36 -9.12
CA PHE A 152 -1.21 -12.05 -9.65
C PHE A 152 -1.58 -11.82 -11.12
N ASP A 153 -1.78 -12.89 -11.90
CA ASP A 153 -1.80 -12.84 -13.38
C ASP A 153 -2.74 -11.79 -13.95
N PHE A 154 -4.00 -11.81 -13.50
CA PHE A 154 -4.98 -10.83 -13.96
C PHE A 154 -4.58 -9.40 -13.57
N LEU A 155 -4.21 -9.19 -12.31
CA LEU A 155 -3.84 -7.86 -11.80
C LEU A 155 -2.58 -7.31 -12.47
N LEU A 156 -1.57 -8.17 -12.69
CA LEU A 156 -0.34 -7.79 -13.40
C LEU A 156 -0.61 -7.43 -14.85
N LYS A 157 -1.42 -8.23 -15.55
CA LYS A 157 -1.81 -7.94 -16.94
C LYS A 157 -2.52 -6.59 -17.09
N GLU A 158 -3.51 -6.34 -16.24
CA GLU A 158 -4.27 -5.09 -16.30
C GLU A 158 -3.41 -3.89 -15.87
N LEU A 159 -2.60 -4.04 -14.80
CA LEU A 159 -1.68 -2.99 -14.35
C LEU A 159 -0.65 -2.63 -15.44
N ARG A 160 -0.11 -3.63 -16.14
CA ARG A 160 0.76 -3.41 -17.28
C ARG A 160 0.08 -2.55 -18.35
N GLY A 161 -1.18 -2.89 -18.68
CA GLY A 161 -1.98 -2.10 -19.64
C GLY A 161 -2.15 -0.64 -19.20
N GLU A 162 -2.36 -0.37 -17.93
CA GLU A 162 -2.46 1.00 -17.40
C GLU A 162 -1.10 1.72 -17.40
N LEU A 163 -0.02 1.04 -17.01
CA LEU A 163 1.34 1.60 -17.05
C LEU A 163 1.80 1.96 -18.47
N GLN A 164 1.37 1.22 -19.48
CA GLN A 164 1.68 1.53 -20.88
C GLN A 164 1.00 2.81 -21.40
N LYS A 165 -0.12 3.23 -20.79
CA LYS A 165 -0.82 4.47 -21.13
C LYS A 165 -0.18 5.72 -20.53
N VAL A 166 0.70 5.54 -19.53
CA VAL A 166 1.35 6.67 -18.86
C VAL A 166 2.30 7.36 -19.83
N LYS A 167 2.03 8.62 -20.10
CA LYS A 167 2.92 9.52 -20.83
C LYS A 167 3.70 10.36 -19.83
N ALA A 168 5.02 10.35 -19.91
CA ALA A 168 5.86 11.15 -19.06
C ALA A 168 6.72 12.09 -19.91
N ASP A 169 6.47 13.38 -19.78
CA ASP A 169 7.28 14.43 -20.39
C ASP A 169 8.52 14.74 -19.53
N SER A 170 8.42 14.47 -18.24
CA SER A 170 9.55 14.53 -17.31
C SER A 170 9.31 13.57 -16.12
N ILE A 171 10.39 13.01 -15.61
CA ILE A 171 10.34 12.07 -14.48
C ILE A 171 9.82 12.74 -13.19
N GLU A 172 10.02 14.05 -13.03
CA GLU A 172 9.51 14.81 -11.88
C GLU A 172 7.98 14.86 -11.85
N LYS A 173 7.33 14.84 -13.01
CA LYS A 173 5.87 14.86 -13.15
C LYS A 173 5.23 13.49 -12.89
N ILE A 174 6.01 12.41 -12.90
CA ILE A 174 5.48 11.07 -12.61
C ILE A 174 4.95 11.05 -11.16
N SER A 175 3.70 10.64 -10.99
CA SER A 175 3.09 10.58 -9.66
C SER A 175 3.72 9.48 -8.80
N LEU A 176 3.70 9.66 -7.48
CA LEU A 176 4.15 8.64 -6.53
C LEU A 176 3.34 7.34 -6.68
N THR A 177 2.05 7.44 -6.99
CA THR A 177 1.18 6.28 -7.30
C THR A 177 1.69 5.49 -8.50
N CYS A 178 2.11 6.18 -9.57
CA CYS A 178 2.65 5.52 -10.76
C CYS A 178 3.98 4.81 -10.45
N LEU A 179 4.87 5.46 -9.70
CA LEU A 179 6.13 4.85 -9.27
C LEU A 179 5.90 3.63 -8.36
N GLY A 180 4.98 3.74 -7.40
CA GLY A 180 4.58 2.62 -6.54
C GLY A 180 3.98 1.46 -7.34
N ALA A 181 3.09 1.76 -8.28
CA ALA A 181 2.49 0.78 -9.18
C ALA A 181 3.54 0.06 -10.04
N LEU A 182 4.51 0.81 -10.58
CA LEU A 182 5.62 0.23 -11.35
C LEU A 182 6.51 -0.66 -10.48
N TYR A 183 6.86 -0.20 -9.27
CA TYR A 183 7.64 -1.00 -8.34
C TYR A 183 6.97 -2.34 -8.03
N PHE A 184 5.68 -2.33 -7.66
CA PHE A 184 4.95 -3.56 -7.37
C PHE A 184 4.78 -4.44 -8.59
N TYR A 185 4.58 -3.86 -9.78
CA TYR A 185 4.56 -4.60 -11.03
C TYR A 185 5.87 -5.36 -11.25
N LEU A 186 7.00 -4.69 -11.14
CA LEU A 186 8.33 -5.29 -11.32
C LEU A 186 8.59 -6.37 -10.27
N TYR A 187 8.33 -6.06 -9.00
CA TYR A 187 8.54 -6.99 -7.89
C TYR A 187 7.70 -8.27 -8.03
N CYS A 188 6.39 -8.13 -8.29
CA CYS A 188 5.51 -9.29 -8.48
C CYS A 188 5.85 -10.10 -9.75
N SER A 189 6.31 -9.44 -10.81
CA SER A 189 6.75 -10.12 -12.03
C SER A 189 8.02 -10.94 -11.81
N GLN A 190 8.90 -10.53 -10.91
CA GLN A 190 10.09 -11.30 -10.52
C GLN A 190 9.75 -12.54 -9.69
N ILE A 191 8.81 -12.41 -8.75
CA ILE A 191 8.39 -13.54 -7.89
C ILE A 191 7.62 -14.57 -8.71
N ASN A 192 6.82 -14.14 -9.67
CA ASN A 192 6.00 -15.00 -10.50
C ASN A 192 6.79 -15.48 -11.73
N PHE A 193 7.66 -16.48 -11.53
CA PHE A 193 8.59 -17.02 -12.54
C PHE A 193 7.94 -17.50 -13.86
N ASN A 194 6.62 -17.59 -13.94
CA ASN A 194 5.90 -17.96 -15.15
C ASN A 194 5.62 -16.80 -16.11
N MET A 195 5.87 -15.55 -15.72
CA MET A 195 5.75 -14.40 -16.62
C MET A 195 7.07 -14.16 -17.38
N THR A 196 7.32 -14.96 -18.41
CA THR A 196 8.52 -14.91 -19.26
C THR A 196 8.62 -13.67 -20.15
N SER A 197 7.67 -12.77 -20.18
CA SER A 197 7.75 -11.57 -20.99
C SER A 197 7.97 -10.33 -20.15
N ARG A 198 9.22 -9.99 -19.90
CA ARG A 198 9.69 -8.63 -19.60
C ARG A 198 9.53 -7.69 -20.79
N GLU A 199 8.48 -7.82 -21.58
CA GLU A 199 8.19 -6.80 -22.58
C GLU A 199 8.08 -5.48 -21.86
N GLY A 200 9.09 -4.63 -22.04
CA GLY A 200 9.32 -3.44 -21.25
C GLY A 200 8.12 -2.52 -21.23
N VAL A 201 7.68 -2.15 -20.05
CA VAL A 201 6.75 -1.05 -19.87
C VAL A 201 7.51 0.21 -20.25
N LYS A 202 7.01 0.98 -21.24
CA LYS A 202 7.68 2.19 -21.75
C LYS A 202 8.11 3.15 -20.65
N ILE A 203 7.27 3.33 -19.63
CA ILE A 203 7.59 4.20 -18.50
C ILE A 203 8.79 3.69 -17.68
N HIS A 204 8.99 2.38 -17.55
CA HIS A 204 10.15 1.80 -16.89
C HIS A 204 11.44 2.14 -17.64
N GLN A 205 11.47 1.88 -18.96
CA GLN A 205 12.63 2.21 -19.81
C GLN A 205 12.94 3.71 -19.79
N TYR A 206 11.91 4.56 -19.82
CA TYR A 206 12.06 6.01 -19.70
C TYR A 206 12.71 6.40 -18.36
N ILE A 207 12.22 5.85 -17.24
CA ILE A 207 12.78 6.12 -15.91
C ILE A 207 14.23 5.67 -15.81
N LEU A 208 14.56 4.47 -16.26
CA LEU A 208 15.94 3.96 -16.25
C LEU A 208 16.88 4.84 -17.09
N ASN A 209 16.45 5.28 -18.27
CA ASN A 209 17.24 6.16 -19.11
C ASN A 209 17.48 7.51 -18.42
N GLU A 210 16.47 8.11 -17.82
CA GLU A 210 16.61 9.38 -17.08
C GLU A 210 17.57 9.22 -15.88
N ILE A 211 17.47 8.10 -15.14
CA ILE A 211 18.38 7.82 -14.02
C ILE A 211 19.81 7.61 -14.52
N LYS A 212 20.02 6.87 -15.62
CA LYS A 212 21.33 6.66 -16.21
C LYS A 212 22.00 7.97 -16.63
N HIS A 213 21.22 8.92 -17.13
CA HIS A 213 21.77 10.22 -17.58
C HIS A 213 21.97 11.22 -16.46
N LYS A 214 21.03 11.33 -15.53
CA LYS A 214 20.97 12.43 -14.54
C LYS A 214 21.26 12.00 -13.10
N GLY A 215 21.28 10.70 -12.82
CA GLY A 215 21.37 10.14 -11.45
C GLY A 215 20.10 10.36 -10.62
N LEU A 216 20.07 9.83 -9.40
CA LEU A 216 18.95 10.00 -8.47
C LEU A 216 18.96 11.30 -7.68
N GLY A 217 20.10 11.98 -7.59
CA GLY A 217 20.28 13.21 -6.80
C GLY A 217 19.43 14.41 -7.25
N ILE A 218 18.92 14.40 -8.49
CA ILE A 218 18.04 15.44 -9.02
C ILE A 218 16.66 15.47 -8.36
N PHE A 219 16.24 14.36 -7.73
CA PHE A 219 14.92 14.27 -7.12
C PHE A 219 14.88 14.87 -5.73
N LYS A 220 14.28 16.06 -5.61
CA LYS A 220 14.09 16.74 -4.31
C LYS A 220 13.10 16.00 -3.39
N ASN A 221 12.13 15.30 -3.95
CA ASN A 221 11.13 14.56 -3.18
C ASN A 221 11.72 13.24 -2.65
N LYS A 222 11.95 13.18 -1.34
CA LYS A 222 12.54 12.03 -0.65
C LYS A 222 11.74 10.73 -0.84
N GLN A 223 10.40 10.80 -0.87
CA GLN A 223 9.56 9.62 -1.08
C GLN A 223 9.71 9.07 -2.50
N LYS A 224 9.67 9.94 -3.53
CA LYS A 224 9.91 9.53 -4.91
C LYS A 224 11.30 8.91 -5.07
N ARG A 225 12.34 9.55 -4.51
CA ARG A 225 13.70 9.04 -4.53
C ARG A 225 13.81 7.65 -3.91
N SER A 226 13.18 7.42 -2.76
CA SER A 226 13.15 6.08 -2.11
C SER A 226 12.51 5.01 -2.99
N VAL A 227 11.41 5.31 -3.69
CA VAL A 227 10.77 4.35 -4.60
C VAL A 227 11.63 4.11 -5.84
N LEU A 228 12.24 5.16 -6.39
CA LEU A 228 13.16 5.03 -7.53
C LEU A 228 14.39 4.21 -7.18
N THR A 229 14.98 4.38 -5.98
CA THR A 229 16.07 3.53 -5.47
C THR A 229 15.64 2.07 -5.41
N ALA A 230 14.40 1.79 -4.99
CA ALA A 230 13.88 0.42 -4.99
C ALA A 230 13.69 -0.15 -6.41
N ILE A 231 13.27 0.67 -7.38
CA ILE A 231 13.17 0.26 -8.79
C ILE A 231 14.56 -0.05 -9.37
N VAL A 232 15.56 0.80 -9.07
CA VAL A 232 16.96 0.56 -9.47
C VAL A 232 17.47 -0.75 -8.91
N TYR A 233 17.22 -1.03 -7.63
CA TYR A 233 17.60 -2.29 -7.01
C TYR A 233 16.99 -3.51 -7.70
N LEU A 234 15.68 -3.47 -8.02
CA LEU A 234 15.02 -4.56 -8.72
C LEU A 234 15.61 -4.78 -10.12
N GLU A 235 15.95 -3.69 -10.83
CA GLU A 235 16.56 -3.79 -12.15
C GLU A 235 17.98 -4.33 -12.09
N GLU A 236 18.79 -3.92 -11.12
CA GLU A 236 20.12 -4.46 -10.91
C GLU A 236 20.07 -5.96 -10.61
N MET A 237 19.19 -6.40 -9.72
CA MET A 237 19.00 -7.83 -9.46
C MET A 237 18.64 -8.61 -10.73
N ASN A 238 17.82 -8.01 -11.59
CA ASN A 238 17.49 -8.61 -12.87
C ASN A 238 18.72 -8.76 -13.79
N LEU A 239 19.51 -7.69 -13.90
CA LEU A 239 20.73 -7.70 -14.73
C LEU A 239 21.74 -8.74 -14.23
N LEU A 240 21.90 -8.87 -12.91
CA LEU A 240 22.76 -9.90 -12.31
C LEU A 240 22.25 -11.32 -12.62
N MET A 241 20.92 -11.55 -12.53
CA MET A 241 20.30 -12.84 -12.86
C MET A 241 20.46 -13.18 -14.36
N GLU A 242 20.54 -12.18 -15.23
CA GLU A 242 20.81 -12.34 -16.67
C GLU A 242 22.31 -12.49 -16.99
N GLY A 243 23.18 -12.42 -15.99
CA GLY A 243 24.63 -12.49 -16.16
C GLY A 243 25.27 -11.19 -16.66
N ASN A 244 24.55 -10.07 -16.63
CA ASN A 244 25.04 -8.77 -17.10
C ASN A 244 25.55 -7.91 -15.93
N ALA A 245 26.64 -8.33 -15.30
CA ALA A 245 27.21 -7.67 -14.13
C ALA A 245 27.73 -6.25 -14.44
N GLU A 246 28.27 -5.98 -15.63
CA GLU A 246 28.76 -4.66 -16.01
C GLU A 246 27.64 -3.63 -16.07
N ALA A 247 26.48 -3.99 -16.65
CA ALA A 247 25.32 -3.11 -16.69
C ALA A 247 24.72 -2.87 -15.28
N ALA A 248 24.74 -3.89 -14.42
CA ALA A 248 24.30 -3.79 -13.03
C ALA A 248 25.19 -2.79 -12.25
N GLU A 249 26.52 -2.92 -12.34
CA GLU A 249 27.46 -2.01 -11.68
C GLU A 249 27.34 -0.57 -12.20
N THR A 250 27.15 -0.41 -13.51
CA THR A 250 26.90 0.92 -14.11
C THR A 250 25.64 1.57 -13.54
N LEU A 251 24.58 0.81 -13.31
CA LEU A 251 23.34 1.29 -12.74
C LEU A 251 23.52 1.68 -11.25
N TYR A 252 24.21 0.84 -10.48
CA TYR A 252 24.55 1.10 -9.08
C TYR A 252 25.38 2.37 -8.91
N ALA A 253 26.35 2.61 -9.78
CA ALA A 253 27.21 3.80 -9.75
C ALA A 253 26.44 5.13 -9.93
N LYS A 254 25.18 5.09 -10.42
CA LYS A 254 24.30 6.25 -10.57
C LYS A 254 23.48 6.58 -9.31
N LEU A 255 23.61 5.80 -8.25
CA LEU A 255 23.11 6.17 -6.93
C LEU A 255 23.96 7.30 -6.36
N ALA A 256 23.40 8.51 -6.34
CA ALA A 256 24.20 9.76 -6.32
C ALA A 256 24.80 10.12 -4.94
N ASP A 257 24.19 9.70 -3.83
CA ASP A 257 24.66 10.08 -2.50
C ASP A 257 24.75 8.89 -1.52
N ALA A 258 25.41 9.12 -0.37
CA ALA A 258 25.61 8.10 0.64
C ALA A 258 24.29 7.57 1.23
N ASP A 259 23.24 8.40 1.32
CA ASP A 259 21.93 8.02 1.83
C ASP A 259 21.22 7.07 0.86
N ASP A 260 21.30 7.31 -0.45
CA ASP A 260 20.74 6.45 -1.47
C ASP A 260 21.48 5.10 -1.52
N ARG A 261 22.82 5.10 -1.41
CA ARG A 261 23.64 3.89 -1.33
C ARG A 261 23.34 3.11 -0.06
N ARG A 262 23.26 3.75 1.08
CA ARG A 262 22.91 3.11 2.35
C ARG A 262 21.51 2.49 2.31
N LEU A 263 20.53 3.16 1.73
CA LEU A 263 19.18 2.60 1.56
C LEU A 263 19.18 1.40 0.64
N TYR A 264 19.99 1.44 -0.40
CA TYR A 264 20.19 0.33 -1.33
C TYR A 264 20.84 -0.88 -0.62
N GLU A 265 21.92 -0.68 0.11
CA GLU A 265 22.62 -1.73 0.86
C GLU A 265 21.71 -2.39 1.90
N LEU A 266 20.94 -1.59 2.66
CA LEU A 266 19.96 -2.10 3.61
C LEU A 266 18.87 -2.97 2.96
N LYS A 267 18.55 -2.75 1.69
CA LYS A 267 17.58 -3.57 0.95
C LYS A 267 18.21 -4.81 0.33
N ARG A 268 19.49 -4.73 -0.03
CA ARG A 268 20.24 -5.87 -0.55
C ARG A 268 20.53 -6.92 0.52
N ASP A 269 20.77 -6.47 1.76
CA ASP A 269 21.14 -7.33 2.88
C ASP A 269 19.91 -7.83 3.67
N ALA A 270 18.69 -7.41 3.31
CA ALA A 270 17.41 -7.84 3.90
C ALA A 270 16.76 -8.98 3.11
#